data_c8c2c75dcbf20930c1bd136c5878c07f
#
_entry.id   c8c2c75dcbf20930c1bd136c5878c07f
#
_cell.length_a   1.000
_cell.length_b   1.000
_cell.length_c   1.000
_cell.angle_alpha   90.00
_cell.angle_beta   90.00
_cell.angle_gamma   90.00
#
_symmetry.space_group_name_H-M   'P 1'
#
loop_
_entity.id
_entity.type
_entity.pdbx_description
1 polymer ?
#
loop_
_entity_poly.entity_id
_entity_poly.type
_entity_poly.pdbx_seq_one_letter_code
_entity_poly.pdbx_strand_id
1 'polypeptide(L)'
;MKSSRPDDSVSAESPAETVGSADSSNSPAIVGPLGPVGRVTAASYSGASAAAVAFPDPARRPYPDPRPAGSAVSASSALHAVLEDSEEGTLMETLGMEVVTRDADRTEVRMPVEGARQVVGILHGGATAALIETAASVAARAAADGAIPVGAELTVSHLRSVTRGWVKATATPLHRGRRTVVYQVTVTDEDERTIAVGTLRSLLT
;
A
#
# COMPACT_ATOMS: atom_id res chain seq x y z
N MET A 1 18.97 -44.63 60.28
CA MET A 1 19.23 -45.69 59.32
C MET A 1 19.37 -45.03 57.97
N LYS A 2 20.57 -44.70 57.57
CA LYS A 2 21.56 -45.29 56.68
C LYS A 2 20.93 -45.99 55.48
N SER A 3 21.10 -45.41 54.25
CA SER A 3 21.70 -46.09 53.10
C SER A 3 21.58 -45.20 51.88
N SER A 4 22.60 -44.62 51.39
CA SER A 4 23.50 -45.04 50.31
C SER A 4 22.97 -44.67 48.91
N ARG A 5 23.61 -43.68 48.32
CA ARG A 5 23.64 -43.43 46.85
C ARG A 5 24.56 -44.48 46.19
N PRO A 6 24.35 -44.77 44.91
CA PRO A 6 25.47 -44.97 44.02
C PRO A 6 25.62 -43.81 43.02
N ASP A 7 26.87 -43.50 42.85
CA ASP A 7 27.54 -42.68 41.87
C ASP A 7 27.62 -43.49 40.56
N ASP A 8 27.17 -42.91 39.44
CA ASP A 8 27.49 -43.43 38.11
C ASP A 8 27.88 -42.25 37.21
N SER A 9 29.18 -42.03 37.19
CA SER A 9 29.91 -41.23 36.21
C SER A 9 29.96 -41.99 34.88
N VAL A 10 29.20 -41.54 33.87
CA VAL A 10 29.37 -42.01 32.49
C VAL A 10 29.94 -40.86 31.67
N SER A 11 31.21 -41.00 31.31
CA SER A 11 31.94 -40.21 30.36
C SER A 11 31.32 -40.38 28.98
N ALA A 12 30.77 -39.32 28.38
CA ALA A 12 30.37 -39.28 26.98
C ALA A 12 31.50 -38.65 26.14
N GLU A 13 32.14 -39.49 25.35
CA GLU A 13 33.05 -39.08 24.27
C GLU A 13 32.27 -38.33 23.19
N SER A 14 32.81 -37.19 22.81
CA SER A 14 32.34 -36.39 21.69
C SER A 14 32.99 -36.91 20.39
N PRO A 15 32.24 -37.23 19.34
CA PRO A 15 32.86 -37.52 18.05
C PRO A 15 33.28 -36.19 17.37
N ALA A 16 34.55 -36.11 16.99
CA ALA A 16 35.11 -35.04 16.17
C ALA A 16 34.48 -35.08 14.78
N GLU A 17 33.71 -34.07 14.46
CA GLU A 17 33.28 -33.81 13.08
C GLU A 17 34.43 -33.19 12.28
N THR A 18 34.78 -33.91 11.24
CA THR A 18 35.77 -33.54 10.23
C THR A 18 35.19 -32.35 9.41
N VAL A 19 35.77 -31.17 9.58
CA VAL A 19 35.49 -30.00 8.74
C VAL A 19 36.02 -30.27 7.34
N GLY A 20 35.10 -30.56 6.42
CA GLY A 20 35.38 -30.62 4.99
C GLY A 20 35.77 -29.24 4.46
N SER A 21 36.92 -29.15 3.82
CA SER A 21 37.40 -27.94 3.16
C SER A 21 36.41 -27.48 2.09
N ALA A 22 35.78 -26.31 2.28
CA ALA A 22 34.96 -25.66 1.27
C ALA A 22 35.89 -25.17 0.15
N ASP A 23 35.62 -25.65 -1.05
CA ASP A 23 36.22 -25.20 -2.31
C ASP A 23 35.93 -23.73 -2.53
N SER A 24 36.97 -22.89 -2.57
CA SER A 24 36.92 -21.43 -2.71
C SER A 24 36.93 -20.98 -4.17
N SER A 25 36.18 -21.63 -5.08
CA SER A 25 36.16 -21.31 -6.51
C SER A 25 34.90 -20.60 -7.03
N ASN A 26 34.09 -20.00 -6.15
CA ASN A 26 32.95 -19.19 -6.60
C ASN A 26 33.08 -17.73 -6.10
N SER A 27 34.07 -17.01 -6.60
CA SER A 27 34.12 -15.56 -6.48
C SER A 27 33.02 -14.94 -7.33
N PRO A 28 32.18 -14.06 -6.77
CA PRO A 28 31.23 -13.29 -7.59
C PRO A 28 32.03 -12.40 -8.54
N ALA A 29 31.67 -12.43 -9.82
CA ALA A 29 32.25 -11.57 -10.85
C ALA A 29 32.21 -10.13 -10.37
N ILE A 30 33.39 -9.51 -10.29
CA ILE A 30 33.53 -8.07 -10.09
C ILE A 30 32.89 -7.39 -11.30
N VAL A 31 31.77 -6.74 -11.08
CA VAL A 31 31.16 -5.85 -12.08
C VAL A 31 32.17 -4.73 -12.33
N GLY A 32 32.82 -4.76 -13.48
CA GLY A 32 33.70 -3.69 -13.91
C GLY A 32 32.99 -2.35 -13.97
N PRO A 33 33.70 -1.22 -13.94
CA PRO A 33 33.09 0.11 -14.00
C PRO A 33 32.18 0.20 -15.21
N LEU A 34 30.94 0.61 -15.00
CA LEU A 34 29.96 0.93 -16.04
C LEU A 34 30.62 1.91 -16.99
N GLY A 35 30.85 1.49 -18.24
CA GLY A 35 31.31 2.37 -19.31
C GLY A 35 30.33 3.58 -19.43
N PRO A 36 30.77 4.66 -20.08
CA PRO A 36 29.97 5.86 -20.21
C PRO A 36 28.62 5.50 -20.82
N VAL A 37 27.54 5.84 -20.11
CA VAL A 37 26.14 5.66 -20.54
C VAL A 37 26.04 6.31 -21.92
N GLY A 38 25.95 5.47 -22.97
CA GLY A 38 25.80 5.93 -24.33
C GLY A 38 24.61 6.87 -24.40
N ARG A 39 24.83 8.06 -24.90
CA ARG A 39 23.79 9.03 -25.21
C ARG A 39 22.77 8.31 -26.09
N VAL A 40 21.60 8.01 -25.58
CA VAL A 40 20.47 7.53 -26.38
C VAL A 40 20.09 8.70 -27.26
N THR A 41 20.60 8.70 -28.51
CA THR A 41 20.19 9.68 -29.50
C THR A 41 18.75 9.36 -29.90
N ALA A 42 17.90 10.38 -29.95
CA ALA A 42 16.48 10.33 -30.30
C ALA A 42 16.17 9.84 -31.73
N ALA A 43 17.10 9.13 -32.39
CA ALA A 43 17.01 8.74 -33.80
C ALA A 43 16.31 7.41 -34.07
N SER A 44 15.81 6.71 -33.10
CA SER A 44 15.13 5.40 -33.29
C SER A 44 13.60 5.42 -33.10
N TYR A 45 12.98 6.59 -33.03
CA TYR A 45 11.52 6.75 -33.04
C TYR A 45 11.01 7.48 -34.31
N SER A 46 11.50 7.09 -35.46
CA SER A 46 10.93 7.55 -36.74
C SER A 46 9.88 6.56 -37.21
N GLY A 47 8.61 6.81 -36.91
CA GLY A 47 7.51 6.00 -37.47
C GLY A 47 6.13 6.12 -36.86
N ALA A 48 5.95 6.82 -35.77
CA ALA A 48 4.62 7.17 -35.30
C ALA A 48 4.48 8.70 -35.33
N SER A 49 3.59 9.20 -36.19
CA SER A 49 3.10 10.58 -36.10
C SER A 49 2.66 10.79 -34.64
N ALA A 50 3.44 11.58 -33.91
CA ALA A 50 3.02 12.06 -32.61
C ALA A 50 1.83 13.00 -32.84
N ALA A 51 0.62 12.44 -32.92
CA ALA A 51 -0.57 13.23 -32.67
C ALA A 51 -0.35 13.81 -31.27
N ALA A 52 -0.09 15.10 -31.21
CA ALA A 52 0.03 15.82 -29.96
C ALA A 52 -1.25 15.51 -29.16
N VAL A 53 -1.14 14.71 -28.10
CA VAL A 53 -2.20 14.54 -27.12
C VAL A 53 -2.32 15.92 -26.48
N ALA A 54 -3.27 16.70 -26.96
CA ALA A 54 -3.62 17.97 -26.34
C ALA A 54 -4.14 17.62 -24.96
N PHE A 55 -3.34 17.87 -23.93
CA PHE A 55 -3.84 17.87 -22.56
C PHE A 55 -4.92 18.96 -22.48
N PRO A 56 -6.12 18.64 -22.02
CA PRO A 56 -7.13 19.64 -21.83
C PRO A 56 -6.58 20.72 -20.89
N ASP A 57 -6.74 21.97 -21.28
CA ASP A 57 -6.36 23.14 -20.50
C ASP A 57 -6.89 22.98 -19.05
N PRO A 58 -6.02 22.90 -18.04
CA PRO A 58 -6.45 22.76 -16.64
C PRO A 58 -7.33 23.93 -16.18
N ALA A 59 -7.28 25.09 -16.85
CA ALA A 59 -8.17 26.21 -16.59
C ALA A 59 -9.59 26.02 -17.16
N ARG A 60 -9.83 24.99 -17.99
CA ARG A 60 -11.12 24.75 -18.65
C ARG A 60 -11.97 23.66 -18.05
N ARG A 61 -11.57 23.03 -16.96
CA ARG A 61 -12.47 22.20 -16.18
C ARG A 61 -12.98 23.03 -15.01
N PRO A 62 -14.20 23.59 -15.11
CA PRO A 62 -14.87 23.95 -13.89
C PRO A 62 -15.03 22.61 -13.15
N TYR A 63 -14.24 22.40 -12.09
CA TYR A 63 -14.61 21.45 -11.06
C TYR A 63 -16.04 21.85 -10.69
N PRO A 64 -17.07 21.03 -10.93
CA PRO A 64 -18.41 21.41 -10.57
C PRO A 64 -18.36 21.77 -9.10
N ASP A 65 -18.70 23.02 -8.77
CA ASP A 65 -18.81 23.46 -7.39
C ASP A 65 -19.83 22.52 -6.74
N PRO A 66 -19.42 21.65 -5.79
CA PRO A 66 -20.34 20.69 -5.19
C PRO A 66 -21.43 21.37 -4.35
N ARG A 67 -21.41 22.72 -4.27
CA ARG A 67 -22.43 23.47 -3.53
C ARG A 67 -23.69 23.63 -4.39
N PRO A 68 -24.82 23.00 -4.03
CA PRO A 68 -26.09 23.28 -4.69
C PRO A 68 -26.46 24.74 -4.46
N ALA A 69 -26.73 25.44 -5.53
CA ALA A 69 -27.25 26.80 -5.45
C ALA A 69 -28.64 26.77 -4.76
N GLY A 70 -28.70 27.20 -3.50
CA GLY A 70 -29.94 27.65 -2.89
C GLY A 70 -30.68 26.71 -1.95
N SER A 71 -30.01 26.03 -1.01
CA SER A 71 -30.70 25.57 0.22
C SER A 71 -29.76 25.67 1.41
N ALA A 72 -30.25 26.23 2.52
CA ALA A 72 -29.57 26.35 3.79
C ALA A 72 -29.52 25.01 4.54
N VAL A 73 -29.13 23.92 3.86
CA VAL A 73 -28.68 22.72 4.52
C VAL A 73 -27.27 23.03 5.02
N SER A 74 -27.00 22.79 6.30
CA SER A 74 -25.65 23.06 6.81
C SER A 74 -24.64 22.34 5.92
N ALA A 75 -23.53 22.99 5.56
CA ALA A 75 -22.50 22.40 4.70
C ALA A 75 -22.04 21.02 5.19
N SER A 76 -22.10 20.77 6.49
CA SER A 76 -21.86 19.48 7.14
C SER A 76 -22.88 18.41 6.74
N SER A 77 -24.19 18.74 6.70
CA SER A 77 -25.24 17.74 6.35
C SER A 77 -25.23 17.40 4.85
N ALA A 78 -25.00 18.40 3.99
CA ALA A 78 -24.89 18.18 2.54
C ALA A 78 -23.64 17.35 2.19
N LEU A 79 -22.52 17.61 2.88
CA LEU A 79 -21.29 16.85 2.68
C LEU A 79 -21.41 15.42 3.21
N HIS A 80 -22.12 15.20 4.32
CA HIS A 80 -22.44 13.85 4.81
C HIS A 80 -23.27 13.06 3.77
N ALA A 81 -24.30 13.67 3.19
CA ALA A 81 -25.13 13.03 2.17
C ALA A 81 -24.37 12.70 0.87
N VAL A 82 -23.37 13.51 0.50
CA VAL A 82 -22.50 13.26 -0.68
C VAL A 82 -21.45 12.18 -0.37
N LEU A 83 -21.10 11.98 0.89
CA LEU A 83 -20.10 11.01 1.34
C LEU A 83 -20.70 9.64 1.67
N GLU A 84 -22.03 9.52 1.68
CA GLU A 84 -22.72 8.25 1.83
C GLU A 84 -22.88 7.59 0.46
N ASP A 85 -21.95 6.70 0.15
CA ASP A 85 -22.10 5.56 -0.77
C ASP A 85 -22.02 5.73 -2.29
N SER A 86 -21.56 6.86 -2.85
CA SER A 86 -21.25 6.83 -4.28
C SER A 86 -19.74 6.71 -4.52
N GLU A 87 -19.31 5.54 -4.98
CA GLU A 87 -17.96 5.33 -5.51
C GLU A 87 -17.85 5.83 -6.96
N GLU A 88 -18.99 6.22 -7.58
CA GLU A 88 -19.10 6.67 -8.97
C GLU A 88 -18.22 7.89 -9.23
N GLY A 89 -17.42 7.83 -10.29
CA GLY A 89 -16.50 8.89 -10.69
C GLY A 89 -15.27 9.02 -9.77
N THR A 90 -15.05 8.10 -8.85
CA THR A 90 -13.92 8.12 -7.91
C THR A 90 -12.74 7.26 -8.38
N LEU A 91 -11.59 7.41 -7.71
CA LEU A 91 -10.44 6.53 -7.92
C LEU A 91 -10.74 5.09 -7.47
N MET A 92 -11.65 4.92 -6.50
CA MET A 92 -12.07 3.58 -6.06
C MET A 92 -12.73 2.82 -7.20
N GLU A 93 -13.68 3.45 -7.90
CA GLU A 93 -14.31 2.88 -9.09
C GLU A 93 -13.27 2.58 -10.18
N THR A 94 -12.39 3.54 -10.48
CA THR A 94 -11.37 3.38 -11.53
C THR A 94 -10.46 2.18 -11.28
N LEU A 95 -10.11 1.90 -10.02
CA LEU A 95 -9.22 0.81 -9.63
C LEU A 95 -9.99 -0.46 -9.21
N GLY A 96 -11.32 -0.47 -9.28
CA GLY A 96 -12.16 -1.59 -8.88
C GLY A 96 -12.01 -1.95 -7.41
N MET A 97 -11.85 -0.94 -6.54
CA MET A 97 -11.75 -1.16 -5.11
C MET A 97 -13.12 -1.49 -4.51
N GLU A 98 -13.14 -2.43 -3.58
CA GLU A 98 -14.35 -2.83 -2.86
C GLU A 98 -14.12 -2.72 -1.35
N VAL A 99 -15.01 -2.03 -0.63
CA VAL A 99 -15.00 -1.98 0.83
C VAL A 99 -15.62 -3.26 1.37
N VAL A 100 -14.80 -4.11 2.00
CA VAL A 100 -15.23 -5.38 2.59
C VAL A 100 -15.83 -5.17 3.99
N THR A 101 -15.16 -4.36 4.80
CA THR A 101 -15.65 -3.95 6.12
C THR A 101 -15.40 -2.47 6.35
N ARG A 102 -16.32 -1.80 7.03
CA ARG A 102 -16.23 -0.38 7.37
C ARG A 102 -16.38 -0.23 8.88
N ASP A 103 -15.27 -0.11 9.58
CA ASP A 103 -15.25 0.01 11.04
C ASP A 103 -14.04 0.83 11.51
N ALA A 104 -14.21 1.57 12.61
CA ALA A 104 -13.18 2.43 13.17
C ALA A 104 -11.95 1.67 13.70
N ASP A 105 -12.13 0.43 14.14
CA ASP A 105 -11.07 -0.42 14.69
C ASP A 105 -10.42 -1.31 13.65
N ARG A 106 -11.20 -1.69 12.61
CA ARG A 106 -10.72 -2.56 11.55
C ARG A 106 -11.52 -2.35 10.26
N THR A 107 -10.96 -1.66 9.32
CA THR A 107 -11.51 -1.52 7.97
C THR A 107 -10.72 -2.40 6.99
N GLU A 108 -11.43 -3.07 6.09
CA GLU A 108 -10.84 -3.84 5.01
C GLU A 108 -11.35 -3.36 3.66
N VAL A 109 -10.42 -3.13 2.73
CA VAL A 109 -10.68 -2.78 1.33
C VAL A 109 -9.87 -3.72 0.45
N ARG A 110 -10.47 -4.24 -0.61
CA ARG A 110 -9.77 -5.08 -1.58
C ARG A 110 -9.72 -4.42 -2.96
N MET A 111 -8.76 -4.81 -3.78
CA MET A 111 -8.55 -4.28 -5.12
C MET A 111 -8.01 -5.38 -6.03
N PRO A 112 -8.51 -5.52 -7.29
CA PRO A 112 -7.93 -6.44 -8.25
C PRO A 112 -6.56 -5.93 -8.72
N VAL A 113 -5.64 -6.82 -8.97
CA VAL A 113 -4.35 -6.50 -9.61
C VAL A 113 -4.53 -6.20 -11.09
N GLU A 114 -5.58 -6.79 -11.71
CA GLU A 114 -5.95 -6.53 -13.09
C GLU A 114 -6.34 -5.07 -13.29
N GLY A 115 -5.81 -4.43 -14.34
CA GLY A 115 -6.02 -3.00 -14.57
C GLY A 115 -5.15 -2.04 -13.73
N ALA A 116 -4.52 -2.54 -12.66
CA ALA A 116 -3.69 -1.75 -11.75
C ALA A 116 -2.19 -2.08 -11.86
N ARG A 117 -1.73 -2.67 -12.97
CA ARG A 117 -0.33 -3.06 -13.19
C ARG A 117 0.50 -1.92 -13.75
N GLN A 118 1.78 -1.95 -13.43
CA GLN A 118 2.78 -1.15 -14.12
C GLN A 118 3.32 -1.89 -15.36
N VAL A 119 4.14 -1.20 -16.16
CA VAL A 119 4.65 -1.68 -17.47
C VAL A 119 5.40 -3.01 -17.40
N VAL A 120 5.98 -3.38 -16.26
CA VAL A 120 6.67 -4.67 -16.06
C VAL A 120 5.74 -5.79 -15.59
N GLY A 121 4.42 -5.56 -15.58
CA GLY A 121 3.41 -6.59 -15.33
C GLY A 121 3.09 -6.89 -13.86
N ILE A 122 3.70 -6.21 -12.91
CA ILE A 122 3.40 -6.33 -11.48
C ILE A 122 2.45 -5.20 -11.03
N LEU A 123 1.79 -5.37 -9.89
CA LEU A 123 0.96 -4.33 -9.27
C LEU A 123 1.72 -3.01 -9.16
N HIS A 124 1.09 -1.92 -9.57
CA HIS A 124 1.68 -0.59 -9.52
C HIS A 124 1.73 -0.06 -8.08
N GLY A 125 2.90 0.45 -7.68
CA GLY A 125 3.07 1.00 -6.33
C GLY A 125 2.12 2.15 -6.01
N GLY A 126 1.78 2.98 -6.98
CA GLY A 126 0.77 4.04 -6.83
C GLY A 126 -0.64 3.49 -6.58
N ALA A 127 -1.02 2.37 -7.22
CA ALA A 127 -2.30 1.72 -6.94
C ALA A 127 -2.33 1.13 -5.52
N THR A 128 -1.22 0.54 -5.06
CA THR A 128 -1.07 0.09 -3.67
C THR A 128 -1.17 1.25 -2.69
N ALA A 129 -0.55 2.39 -3.00
CA ALA A 129 -0.65 3.61 -2.17
C ALA A 129 -2.09 4.11 -2.08
N ALA A 130 -2.80 4.17 -3.22
CA ALA A 130 -4.22 4.55 -3.24
C ALA A 130 -5.09 3.59 -2.42
N LEU A 131 -4.83 2.27 -2.49
CA LEU A 131 -5.54 1.28 -1.68
C LEU A 131 -5.31 1.48 -0.18
N ILE A 132 -4.06 1.77 0.24
CA ILE A 132 -3.70 2.08 1.63
C ILE A 132 -4.42 3.33 2.10
N GLU A 133 -4.37 4.40 1.31
CA GLU A 133 -5.04 5.67 1.62
C GLU A 133 -6.56 5.47 1.74
N THR A 134 -7.17 4.74 0.81
CA THR A 134 -8.60 4.45 0.83
C THR A 134 -9.00 3.69 2.09
N ALA A 135 -8.32 2.59 2.43
CA ALA A 135 -8.64 1.80 3.61
C ALA A 135 -8.54 2.63 4.91
N ALA A 136 -7.47 3.40 5.05
CA ALA A 136 -7.26 4.27 6.21
C ALA A 136 -8.28 5.43 6.27
N SER A 137 -8.65 6.01 5.11
CA SER A 137 -9.64 7.09 5.03
C SER A 137 -11.05 6.61 5.38
N VAL A 138 -11.43 5.39 4.93
CA VAL A 138 -12.70 4.75 5.29
C VAL A 138 -12.75 4.50 6.79
N ALA A 139 -11.68 3.98 7.40
CA ALA A 139 -11.58 3.77 8.85
C ALA A 139 -11.62 5.10 9.63
N ALA A 140 -10.88 6.10 9.16
CA ALA A 140 -10.86 7.43 9.77
C ALA A 140 -12.25 8.07 9.76
N ARG A 141 -13.01 7.91 8.69
CA ARG A 141 -14.39 8.40 8.58
C ARG A 141 -15.31 7.68 9.55
N ALA A 142 -15.19 6.37 9.70
CA ALA A 142 -15.96 5.60 10.68
C ALA A 142 -15.68 6.04 12.14
N ALA A 143 -14.48 6.59 12.41
CA ALA A 143 -14.05 7.06 13.73
C ALA A 143 -14.36 8.53 14.00
N ALA A 144 -14.80 9.31 13.00
CA ALA A 144 -14.69 10.77 13.04
C ALA A 144 -15.83 11.50 13.76
N ASP A 145 -16.86 10.80 14.27
CA ASP A 145 -17.99 11.37 15.03
C ASP A 145 -18.53 12.70 14.44
N GLY A 146 -18.78 12.70 13.14
CA GLY A 146 -19.28 13.87 12.41
C GLY A 146 -18.22 14.85 11.87
N ALA A 147 -16.94 14.71 12.25
CA ALA A 147 -15.85 15.48 11.62
C ALA A 147 -15.49 14.86 10.27
N ILE A 148 -14.83 15.67 9.42
CA ILE A 148 -14.38 15.21 8.10
C ILE A 148 -12.87 14.94 8.17
N PRO A 149 -12.44 13.68 8.05
CA PRO A 149 -11.03 13.37 7.97
C PRO A 149 -10.49 13.71 6.58
N VAL A 150 -9.37 14.44 6.54
CA VAL A 150 -8.64 14.77 5.31
C VAL A 150 -7.22 14.21 5.44
N GLY A 151 -6.82 13.36 4.50
CA GLY A 151 -5.47 12.79 4.44
C GLY A 151 -4.42 13.90 4.36
N ALA A 152 -3.40 13.83 5.21
CA ALA A 152 -2.35 14.84 5.30
C ALA A 152 -0.94 14.28 5.08
N GLU A 153 -0.75 13.00 5.38
CA GLU A 153 0.54 12.34 5.18
C GLU A 153 0.34 10.85 4.98
N LEU A 154 0.85 10.34 3.87
CA LEU A 154 0.83 8.93 3.52
C LEU A 154 2.27 8.41 3.42
N THR A 155 2.54 7.29 4.10
CA THR A 155 3.78 6.54 3.93
C THR A 155 3.49 5.15 3.41
N VAL A 156 4.32 4.65 2.51
CA VAL A 156 4.16 3.30 1.94
C VAL A 156 5.53 2.64 1.79
N SER A 157 5.63 1.39 2.24
CA SER A 157 6.76 0.50 2.00
C SER A 157 6.28 -0.72 1.22
N HIS A 158 6.80 -0.91 0.01
CA HIS A 158 6.51 -2.08 -0.81
C HIS A 158 7.50 -3.19 -0.49
N LEU A 159 7.00 -4.38 -0.17
CA LEU A 159 7.79 -5.51 0.34
C LEU A 159 7.85 -6.68 -0.65
N ARG A 160 6.79 -6.86 -1.46
CA ARG A 160 6.66 -8.00 -2.37
C ARG A 160 5.85 -7.62 -3.60
N SER A 161 6.26 -8.12 -4.77
CA SER A 161 5.52 -7.96 -6.01
C SER A 161 4.36 -8.95 -6.13
N VAL A 162 3.26 -8.49 -6.74
CA VAL A 162 2.09 -9.31 -7.10
C VAL A 162 1.77 -9.09 -8.56
N THR A 163 1.45 -10.17 -9.29
CA THR A 163 1.20 -10.12 -10.74
C THR A 163 -0.25 -10.38 -11.13
N ARG A 164 -1.09 -10.93 -10.23
CA ARG A 164 -2.47 -11.34 -10.50
C ARG A 164 -3.26 -11.50 -9.20
N GLY A 165 -4.57 -11.70 -9.35
CA GLY A 165 -5.49 -11.94 -8.24
C GLY A 165 -5.89 -10.65 -7.54
N TRP A 166 -6.21 -10.74 -6.27
CA TRP A 166 -6.65 -9.64 -5.43
C TRP A 166 -5.62 -9.31 -4.37
N VAL A 167 -5.61 -8.06 -3.95
CA VAL A 167 -4.89 -7.59 -2.77
C VAL A 167 -5.88 -6.96 -1.80
N LYS A 168 -5.64 -7.12 -0.51
CA LYS A 168 -6.50 -6.65 0.57
C LYS A 168 -5.73 -5.75 1.52
N ALA A 169 -6.18 -4.54 1.73
CA ALA A 169 -5.68 -3.60 2.72
C ALA A 169 -6.51 -3.72 4.00
N THR A 170 -5.85 -3.89 5.13
CA THR A 170 -6.46 -3.89 6.46
C THR A 170 -5.92 -2.71 7.24
N ALA A 171 -6.79 -1.74 7.57
CA ALA A 171 -6.48 -0.56 8.35
C ALA A 171 -6.82 -0.77 9.82
N THR A 172 -5.87 -0.45 10.71
CA THR A 172 -6.04 -0.49 12.18
C THR A 172 -5.53 0.82 12.79
N PRO A 173 -6.15 1.35 13.86
CA PRO A 173 -5.76 2.62 14.43
C PRO A 173 -4.43 2.53 15.18
N LEU A 174 -3.54 3.50 14.93
CA LEU A 174 -2.37 3.78 15.76
C LEU A 174 -2.65 4.92 16.75
N HIS A 175 -3.47 5.90 16.32
CA HIS A 175 -3.82 7.05 17.15
C HIS A 175 -5.19 7.60 16.74
N ARG A 176 -6.03 7.92 17.75
CA ARG A 176 -7.28 8.64 17.58
C ARG A 176 -7.31 9.80 18.56
N GLY A 177 -7.09 11.01 18.04
CA GLY A 177 -7.11 12.25 18.81
C GLY A 177 -8.21 13.19 18.33
N ARG A 178 -8.36 14.32 19.00
CA ARG A 178 -9.39 15.32 18.66
C ARG A 178 -9.17 16.03 17.33
N ARG A 179 -7.92 16.11 16.85
CA ARG A 179 -7.53 16.88 15.66
C ARG A 179 -6.86 16.04 14.60
N THR A 180 -6.38 14.86 14.97
CA THR A 180 -5.66 13.95 14.08
C THR A 180 -6.00 12.51 14.41
N VAL A 181 -6.08 11.69 13.38
CA VAL A 181 -6.11 10.24 13.47
C VAL A 181 -4.99 9.66 12.62
N VAL A 182 -4.42 8.54 13.06
CA VAL A 182 -3.38 7.82 12.33
C VAL A 182 -3.77 6.35 12.27
N TYR A 183 -3.78 5.83 11.07
CA TYR A 183 -4.04 4.41 10.80
C TYR A 183 -2.81 3.75 10.20
N GLN A 184 -2.49 2.57 10.70
CA GLN A 184 -1.57 1.65 10.04
C GLN A 184 -2.36 0.76 9.10
N VAL A 185 -1.80 0.46 7.93
CA VAL A 185 -2.40 -0.41 6.94
C VAL A 185 -1.42 -1.48 6.54
N THR A 186 -1.88 -2.73 6.58
CA THR A 186 -1.16 -3.88 6.02
C THR A 186 -1.89 -4.33 4.76
N VAL A 187 -1.16 -4.50 3.67
CA VAL A 187 -1.70 -5.05 2.42
C VAL A 187 -1.20 -6.47 2.24
N THR A 188 -2.12 -7.39 2.02
CA THR A 188 -1.84 -8.81 1.76
C THR A 188 -2.32 -9.24 0.38
N ASP A 189 -1.73 -10.30 -0.17
CA ASP A 189 -2.24 -11.02 -1.33
C ASP A 189 -3.22 -12.14 -0.92
N GLU A 190 -3.68 -12.93 -1.88
CA GLU A 190 -4.63 -14.05 -1.64
C GLU A 190 -4.05 -15.18 -0.79
N ASP A 191 -2.71 -15.30 -0.71
CA ASP A 191 -2.02 -16.25 0.15
C ASP A 191 -1.72 -15.66 1.55
N GLU A 192 -2.36 -14.54 1.92
CA GLU A 192 -2.16 -13.79 3.17
C GLU A 192 -0.71 -13.32 3.40
N ARG A 193 0.11 -13.25 2.36
CA ARG A 193 1.48 -12.74 2.46
C ARG A 193 1.47 -11.21 2.42
N THR A 194 2.14 -10.58 3.36
CA THR A 194 2.29 -9.12 3.37
C THR A 194 3.07 -8.66 2.13
N ILE A 195 2.44 -7.78 1.34
CA ILE A 195 3.02 -7.21 0.12
C ILE A 195 3.43 -5.75 0.29
N ALA A 196 2.74 -5.02 1.17
CA ALA A 196 3.07 -3.65 1.52
C ALA A 196 2.57 -3.31 2.92
N VAL A 197 3.16 -2.29 3.51
CA VAL A 197 2.70 -1.65 4.74
C VAL A 197 2.74 -0.14 4.56
N GLY A 198 1.86 0.56 5.28
CA GLY A 198 1.86 2.02 5.24
C GLY A 198 1.13 2.63 6.41
N THR A 199 1.18 3.94 6.51
CA THR A 199 0.42 4.73 7.47
C THR A 199 -0.22 5.94 6.79
N LEU A 200 -1.44 6.27 7.19
CA LEU A 200 -2.09 7.51 6.82
C LEU A 200 -2.35 8.32 8.10
N ARG A 201 -1.89 9.56 8.11
CA ARG A 201 -2.29 10.57 9.08
C ARG A 201 -3.35 11.47 8.44
N SER A 202 -4.52 11.58 9.08
CA SER A 202 -5.58 12.48 8.65
C SER A 202 -5.82 13.57 9.69
N LEU A 203 -6.18 14.75 9.22
CA LEU A 203 -6.65 15.87 10.02
C LEU A 203 -8.17 15.80 10.10
N LEU A 204 -8.73 16.02 11.29
CA LEU A 204 -10.17 16.15 11.51
C LEU A 204 -10.56 17.63 11.41
N THR A 205 -11.40 17.97 10.43
CA THR A 205 -11.83 19.33 10.10
C THR A 205 -13.31 19.55 10.35
#